data_b620dbec5e0612fa26b5acda7d762041
#
_entry.id   b620dbec5e0612fa26b5acda7d762041
#
_cell.length_a   1.000
_cell.length_b   1.000
_cell.length_c   1.000
_cell.angle_alpha   90.00
_cell.angle_beta   90.00
_cell.angle_gamma   90.00
#
_symmetry.space_group_name_H-M   'P 1'
#
loop_
_entity.id
_entity.type
_entity.pdbx_description
1 polymer ?
#
loop_
_entity_poly.entity_id
_entity_poly.type
_entity_poly.pdbx_seq_one_letter_code
_entity_poly.pdbx_strand_id
1 'polypeptide(L)'
;AGRLAADRPLVTGQRVLDFRFPVAEGGSVAGPGGFGTGKTVIEQSLAKFAEADVIVYVGCGERGNEMAEVLEEFPKLLDPRTGRSIMDRTVLVVNTSNMPVAAREASIYTGCTIAEYFRDMGRSVALMIDSTSRWAEALREISARLEEMPGEGGDPTYLASRLSRFYERAGRAVTLGGGEGAVTIVGAVSPPGGGPPWPRTPAPLARTRPPSALSAAAPPPGPPPPPA
;
A
#
# COMPACT_ATOMS: atom_id res chain seq x y z
N ALA A 1 -22.23 -10.17 -1.58
CA ALA A 1 -21.32 -9.35 -0.77
C ALA A 1 -21.56 -7.88 -1.08
N GLY A 2 -21.78 -7.07 -0.06
CA GLY A 2 -21.98 -5.62 -0.18
C GLY A 2 -20.71 -4.88 0.29
N ARG A 3 -20.28 -3.85 -0.44
CA ARG A 3 -19.19 -2.97 0.01
C ARG A 3 -19.72 -2.03 1.10
N LEU A 4 -18.99 -1.94 2.20
CA LEU A 4 -19.31 -1.04 3.32
C LEU A 4 -18.51 0.25 3.20
N ALA A 5 -19.00 1.31 3.86
CA ALA A 5 -18.25 2.56 3.98
C ALA A 5 -17.01 2.36 4.86
N ALA A 6 -15.93 3.05 4.52
CA ALA A 6 -14.70 3.09 5.32
C ALA A 6 -14.85 4.15 6.43
N ASP A 7 -15.67 3.87 7.43
CA ASP A 7 -16.03 4.76 8.54
C ASP A 7 -15.31 4.44 9.85
N ARG A 8 -14.58 3.34 9.90
CA ARG A 8 -13.79 2.94 11.08
C ARG A 8 -12.31 3.30 10.88
N PRO A 9 -11.63 3.93 11.85
CA PRO A 9 -10.20 4.15 11.77
C PRO A 9 -9.46 2.82 12.01
N LEU A 10 -8.41 2.58 11.23
CA LEU A 10 -7.40 1.58 11.54
C LEU A 10 -6.36 2.25 12.44
N VAL A 11 -6.28 1.83 13.70
CA VAL A 11 -5.25 2.32 14.62
C VAL A 11 -3.92 1.74 14.20
N THR A 12 -2.97 2.60 13.85
CA THR A 12 -1.65 2.20 13.37
C THR A 12 -0.62 2.09 14.49
N GLY A 13 -0.93 2.62 15.66
CA GLY A 13 -0.02 2.74 16.79
C GLY A 13 1.04 3.83 16.62
N GLN A 14 1.02 4.54 15.51
CA GLN A 14 1.91 5.67 15.23
C GLN A 14 1.16 6.98 15.48
N ARG A 15 1.49 7.69 16.57
CA ARG A 15 0.76 8.92 16.98
C ARG A 15 0.61 9.94 15.85
N VAL A 16 1.64 10.12 15.02
CA VAL A 16 1.63 11.09 13.91
C VAL A 16 0.64 10.66 12.83
N LEU A 17 0.59 9.37 12.51
CA LEU A 17 -0.32 8.84 11.51
C LEU A 17 -1.76 8.87 12.05
N ASP A 18 -1.98 8.35 13.24
CA ASP A 18 -3.32 8.24 13.82
C ASP A 18 -3.97 9.62 14.06
N PHE A 19 -3.15 10.63 14.39
CA PHE A 19 -3.66 11.97 14.65
C PHE A 19 -3.74 12.86 13.41
N ARG A 20 -2.69 12.85 12.54
CA ARG A 20 -2.59 13.75 11.39
C ARG A 20 -3.11 13.16 10.09
N PHE A 21 -2.95 11.85 9.92
CA PHE A 21 -3.23 11.12 8.69
C PHE A 21 -3.95 9.80 8.98
N PRO A 22 -5.12 9.86 9.67
CA PRO A 22 -5.81 8.64 10.07
C PRO A 22 -6.09 7.75 8.87
N VAL A 23 -5.78 6.48 9.01
CA VAL A 23 -6.04 5.44 8.01
C VAL A 23 -7.41 4.85 8.29
N ALA A 24 -8.28 4.80 7.29
CA ALA A 24 -9.54 4.12 7.45
C ALA A 24 -9.37 2.61 7.21
N GLU A 25 -10.04 1.79 8.02
CA GLU A 25 -10.13 0.34 7.80
C GLU A 25 -10.82 0.08 6.44
N GLY A 26 -10.18 -0.68 5.58
CA GLY A 26 -10.62 -0.85 4.19
C GLY A 26 -10.29 0.33 3.29
N GLY A 27 -9.48 1.28 3.76
CA GLY A 27 -8.94 2.37 2.95
C GLY A 27 -7.63 2.01 2.25
N SER A 28 -7.11 2.94 1.47
CA SER A 28 -5.79 2.84 0.86
C SER A 28 -4.93 4.04 1.21
N VAL A 29 -3.66 3.79 1.52
CA VAL A 29 -2.68 4.81 1.90
C VAL A 29 -1.44 4.64 1.05
N ALA A 30 -0.90 5.74 0.56
CA ALA A 30 0.40 5.78 -0.07
C ALA A 30 1.39 6.50 0.86
N GLY A 31 2.50 5.85 1.17
CA GLY A 31 3.63 6.39 1.93
C GLY A 31 4.73 6.87 0.99
N PRO A 32 4.73 8.15 0.54
CA PRO A 32 5.79 8.64 -0.31
C PRO A 32 7.07 8.87 0.48
N GLY A 33 8.20 8.45 -0.08
CA GLY A 33 9.51 8.71 0.50
C GLY A 33 10.64 8.36 -0.45
N GLY A 34 11.72 9.14 -0.46
CA GLY A 34 12.92 8.84 -1.20
C GLY A 34 13.64 7.60 -0.63
N PHE A 35 14.70 7.19 -1.31
CA PHE A 35 15.56 6.13 -0.80
C PHE A 35 16.19 6.55 0.54
N GLY A 36 16.22 5.63 1.51
CA GLY A 36 16.81 5.90 2.83
C GLY A 36 15.97 6.78 3.77
N THR A 37 14.73 7.13 3.42
CA THR A 37 13.85 7.95 4.29
C THR A 37 13.13 7.15 5.38
N GLY A 38 13.43 5.85 5.52
CA GLY A 38 12.85 5.00 6.55
C GLY A 38 11.46 4.42 6.20
N LYS A 39 11.11 4.31 4.92
CA LYS A 39 9.83 3.70 4.50
C LYS A 39 9.63 2.31 5.08
N THR A 40 10.61 1.44 4.90
CA THR A 40 10.61 0.06 5.42
C THR A 40 10.47 0.05 6.94
N VAL A 41 11.14 0.97 7.66
CA VAL A 41 11.01 1.10 9.12
C VAL A 41 9.58 1.50 9.52
N ILE A 42 8.96 2.41 8.77
CA ILE A 42 7.56 2.80 9.01
C ILE A 42 6.62 1.61 8.77
N GLU A 43 6.82 0.86 7.68
CA GLU A 43 6.01 -0.32 7.37
C GLU A 43 6.20 -1.43 8.40
N GLN A 44 7.42 -1.69 8.86
CA GLN A 44 7.68 -2.62 9.96
C GLN A 44 7.02 -2.18 11.26
N SER A 45 7.05 -0.89 11.56
CA SER A 45 6.35 -0.33 12.73
C SER A 45 4.84 -0.46 12.60
N LEU A 46 4.29 -0.22 11.41
CA LEU A 46 2.87 -0.46 11.13
C LEU A 46 2.52 -1.94 11.28
N ALA A 47 3.34 -2.84 10.76
CA ALA A 47 3.16 -4.28 10.91
C ALA A 47 3.13 -4.70 12.37
N LYS A 48 3.96 -4.09 13.22
CA LYS A 48 4.04 -4.40 14.64
C LYS A 48 2.82 -3.90 15.44
N PHE A 49 2.39 -2.67 15.17
CA PHE A 49 1.45 -1.97 16.04
C PHE A 49 0.04 -1.85 15.47
N ALA A 50 -0.16 -2.06 14.15
CA ALA A 50 -1.48 -1.93 13.54
C ALA A 50 -2.49 -2.93 14.10
N GLU A 51 -3.69 -2.44 14.40
CA GLU A 51 -4.82 -3.22 14.85
C GLU A 51 -5.49 -3.99 13.71
N ALA A 52 -4.71 -4.79 13.00
CA ALA A 52 -5.19 -5.73 11.98
C ALA A 52 -5.08 -7.17 12.51
N ASP A 53 -6.00 -8.04 12.11
CA ASP A 53 -5.95 -9.46 12.48
C ASP A 53 -4.83 -10.18 11.74
N VAL A 54 -4.66 -9.86 10.47
CA VAL A 54 -3.67 -10.46 9.57
C VAL A 54 -2.91 -9.36 8.85
N ILE A 55 -1.62 -9.55 8.73
CA ILE A 55 -0.73 -8.70 7.96
C ILE A 55 -0.24 -9.47 6.75
N VAL A 56 -0.39 -8.90 5.57
CA VAL A 56 0.23 -9.42 4.36
C VAL A 56 1.28 -8.42 3.91
N TYR A 57 2.54 -8.80 4.02
CA TYR A 57 3.66 -7.96 3.60
C TYR A 57 4.20 -8.45 2.26
N VAL A 58 4.23 -7.58 1.27
CA VAL A 58 4.71 -7.87 -0.07
C VAL A 58 5.96 -7.05 -0.35
N GLY A 59 7.11 -7.71 -0.34
CA GLY A 59 8.35 -7.16 -0.88
C GLY A 59 8.34 -7.29 -2.40
N CYS A 60 8.20 -6.19 -3.11
CA CYS A 60 8.09 -6.18 -4.57
C CYS A 60 9.33 -5.56 -5.20
N GLY A 61 10.26 -6.39 -5.68
CA GLY A 61 11.46 -5.94 -6.35
C GLY A 61 12.49 -5.27 -5.44
N GLU A 62 12.43 -5.55 -4.15
CA GLU A 62 13.35 -4.98 -3.16
C GLU A 62 14.71 -5.70 -3.17
N ARG A 63 15.69 -5.13 -2.50
CA ARG A 63 17.02 -5.70 -2.43
C ARG A 63 17.02 -6.95 -1.57
N GLY A 64 17.81 -7.96 -1.96
CA GLY A 64 17.90 -9.23 -1.24
C GLY A 64 18.33 -9.07 0.23
N ASN A 65 19.24 -8.14 0.52
CA ASN A 65 19.68 -7.84 1.89
C ASN A 65 18.56 -7.21 2.75
N GLU A 66 17.76 -6.30 2.19
CA GLU A 66 16.62 -5.70 2.89
C GLU A 66 15.55 -6.75 3.21
N MET A 67 15.30 -7.66 2.27
CA MET A 67 14.37 -8.77 2.50
C MET A 67 14.90 -9.80 3.50
N ALA A 68 16.21 -10.05 3.49
CA ALA A 68 16.84 -10.92 4.51
C ALA A 68 16.69 -10.32 5.91
N GLU A 69 16.89 -9.01 6.06
CA GLU A 69 16.69 -8.29 7.33
C GLU A 69 15.23 -8.42 7.82
N VAL A 70 14.25 -8.24 6.93
CA VAL A 70 12.83 -8.44 7.28
C VAL A 70 12.57 -9.87 7.75
N LEU A 71 13.13 -10.88 7.06
CA LEU A 71 12.97 -12.29 7.43
C LEU A 71 13.63 -12.65 8.76
N GLU A 72 14.72 -11.96 9.13
CA GLU A 72 15.40 -12.16 10.39
C GLU A 72 14.77 -11.39 11.56
N GLU A 73 14.24 -10.21 11.30
CA GLU A 73 13.72 -9.32 12.34
C GLU A 73 12.25 -9.60 12.69
N PHE A 74 11.39 -9.88 11.72
CA PHE A 74 9.97 -10.11 11.97
C PHE A 74 9.70 -11.22 13.00
N PRO A 75 10.41 -12.37 12.99
CA PRO A 75 10.23 -13.39 14.01
C PRO A 75 10.58 -12.94 15.43
N LYS A 76 11.49 -11.95 15.55
CA LYS A 76 11.95 -11.41 16.85
C LYS A 76 10.99 -10.36 17.41
N LEU A 77 10.16 -9.77 16.54
CA LEU A 77 9.18 -8.77 16.96
C LEU A 77 8.01 -9.44 17.66
N LEU A 78 7.66 -8.92 18.84
CA LEU A 78 6.51 -9.38 19.60
C LEU A 78 5.31 -8.48 19.33
N ASP A 79 4.16 -9.07 19.11
CA ASP A 79 2.88 -8.37 19.06
C ASP A 79 2.54 -7.86 20.46
N PRO A 80 2.41 -6.54 20.66
CA PRO A 80 2.13 -5.96 21.97
C PRO A 80 0.78 -6.40 22.55
N ARG A 81 -0.14 -6.90 21.74
CA ARG A 81 -1.47 -7.35 22.16
C ARG A 81 -1.46 -8.78 22.68
N THR A 82 -0.69 -9.66 22.06
CA THR A 82 -0.70 -11.10 22.33
C THR A 82 0.55 -11.60 23.04
N GLY A 83 1.65 -10.83 22.98
CA GLY A 83 2.98 -11.25 23.47
C GLY A 83 3.63 -12.34 22.60
N ARG A 84 3.01 -12.76 21.52
CA ARG A 84 3.55 -13.74 20.57
C ARG A 84 4.35 -13.08 19.46
N SER A 85 5.06 -13.87 18.68
CA SER A 85 5.73 -13.37 17.48
C SER A 85 4.72 -12.77 16.50
N ILE A 86 5.07 -11.65 15.91
CA ILE A 86 4.27 -11.01 14.86
C ILE A 86 4.09 -11.94 13.65
N MET A 87 5.01 -12.89 13.45
CA MET A 87 4.94 -13.87 12.37
C MET A 87 3.70 -14.78 12.46
N ASP A 88 3.13 -14.98 13.66
CA ASP A 88 1.92 -15.80 13.84
C ASP A 88 0.70 -15.23 13.08
N ARG A 89 0.73 -13.93 12.76
CA ARG A 89 -0.32 -13.24 12.01
C ARG A 89 0.16 -12.59 10.72
N THR A 90 1.38 -12.89 10.28
CA THR A 90 1.99 -12.26 9.11
C THR A 90 2.23 -13.26 7.99
N VAL A 91 1.83 -12.90 6.79
CA VAL A 91 2.17 -13.60 5.55
C VAL A 91 3.18 -12.75 4.79
N LEU A 92 4.33 -13.35 4.45
CA LEU A 92 5.37 -12.68 3.68
C LEU A 92 5.36 -13.19 2.24
N VAL A 93 5.22 -12.26 1.28
CA VAL A 93 5.38 -12.52 -0.15
C VAL A 93 6.64 -11.78 -0.58
N VAL A 94 7.71 -12.51 -0.83
CA VAL A 94 9.02 -11.91 -1.11
C VAL A 94 9.38 -12.08 -2.58
N ASN A 95 9.54 -10.95 -3.27
CA ASN A 95 10.12 -10.88 -4.61
C ASN A 95 11.29 -9.89 -4.58
N THR A 96 12.48 -10.40 -4.88
CA THR A 96 13.71 -9.59 -4.90
C THR A 96 14.00 -9.05 -6.31
N SER A 97 14.84 -8.00 -6.37
CA SER A 97 15.14 -7.30 -7.62
C SER A 97 15.84 -8.15 -8.68
N ASN A 98 16.45 -9.28 -8.31
CA ASN A 98 17.10 -10.22 -9.23
C ASN A 98 16.14 -11.29 -9.79
N MET A 99 14.89 -11.33 -9.32
CA MET A 99 13.88 -12.23 -9.85
C MET A 99 13.28 -11.72 -11.17
N PRO A 100 12.69 -12.61 -12.00
CA PRO A 100 12.07 -12.21 -13.26
C PRO A 100 11.00 -11.13 -13.09
N VAL A 101 10.92 -10.22 -14.06
CA VAL A 101 9.97 -9.09 -14.04
C VAL A 101 8.52 -9.54 -13.93
N ALA A 102 8.16 -10.63 -14.63
CA ALA A 102 6.82 -11.19 -14.55
C ALA A 102 6.46 -11.68 -13.13
N ALA A 103 7.44 -12.24 -12.40
CA ALA A 103 7.25 -12.62 -11.01
C ALA A 103 7.07 -11.40 -10.10
N ARG A 104 7.75 -10.28 -10.42
CA ARG A 104 7.58 -9.01 -9.71
C ARG A 104 6.17 -8.46 -9.91
N GLU A 105 5.64 -8.47 -11.13
CA GLU A 105 4.25 -8.08 -11.38
C GLU A 105 3.27 -8.98 -10.64
N ALA A 106 3.45 -10.30 -10.72
CA ALA A 106 2.57 -11.28 -10.11
C ALA A 106 2.53 -11.21 -8.57
N SER A 107 3.64 -10.81 -7.93
CA SER A 107 3.76 -10.79 -6.45
C SER A 107 2.70 -9.89 -5.80
N ILE A 108 2.40 -8.75 -6.40
CA ILE A 108 1.39 -7.80 -5.92
C ILE A 108 -0.01 -8.44 -5.93
N TYR A 109 -0.37 -9.09 -7.03
CA TYR A 109 -1.68 -9.75 -7.14
C TYR A 109 -1.78 -10.97 -6.23
N THR A 110 -0.68 -11.71 -6.06
CA THR A 110 -0.61 -12.84 -5.12
C THR A 110 -0.87 -12.35 -3.69
N GLY A 111 -0.17 -11.31 -3.25
CA GLY A 111 -0.39 -10.72 -1.93
C GLY A 111 -1.82 -10.21 -1.75
N CYS A 112 -2.36 -9.53 -2.75
CA CYS A 112 -3.73 -9.02 -2.71
C CYS A 112 -4.76 -10.15 -2.63
N THR A 113 -4.57 -11.23 -3.39
CA THR A 113 -5.47 -12.40 -3.36
C THR A 113 -5.46 -13.09 -2.00
N ILE A 114 -4.28 -13.22 -1.37
CA ILE A 114 -4.16 -13.74 -0.01
C ILE A 114 -4.88 -12.83 0.98
N ALA A 115 -4.71 -11.51 0.86
CA ALA A 115 -5.39 -10.54 1.72
C ALA A 115 -6.92 -10.62 1.57
N GLU A 116 -7.41 -10.74 0.34
CA GLU A 116 -8.85 -10.89 0.07
C GLU A 116 -9.41 -12.21 0.62
N TYR A 117 -8.63 -13.29 0.58
CA TYR A 117 -9.02 -14.57 1.17
C TYR A 117 -9.30 -14.42 2.67
N PHE A 118 -8.40 -13.78 3.41
CA PHE A 118 -8.62 -13.54 4.84
C PHE A 118 -9.76 -12.55 5.10
N ARG A 119 -9.92 -11.51 4.25
CA ARG A 119 -11.08 -10.64 4.32
C ARG A 119 -12.39 -11.43 4.22
N ASP A 120 -12.45 -12.36 3.26
CA ASP A 120 -13.66 -13.15 3.02
C ASP A 120 -13.96 -14.15 4.16
N MET A 121 -12.95 -14.43 4.99
CA MET A 121 -13.12 -15.10 6.29
C MET A 121 -13.59 -14.17 7.42
N GLY A 122 -13.86 -12.90 7.14
CA GLY A 122 -14.29 -11.92 8.14
C GLY A 122 -13.16 -11.32 8.97
N ARG A 123 -11.94 -11.25 8.42
CA ARG A 123 -10.79 -10.67 9.10
C ARG A 123 -10.48 -9.26 8.62
N SER A 124 -9.92 -8.45 9.51
CA SER A 124 -9.31 -7.17 9.17
C SER A 124 -7.87 -7.41 8.72
N VAL A 125 -7.55 -7.09 7.48
CA VAL A 125 -6.25 -7.37 6.86
C VAL A 125 -5.55 -6.06 6.49
N ALA A 126 -4.29 -5.93 6.89
CA ALA A 126 -3.40 -4.88 6.42
C ALA A 126 -2.47 -5.46 5.34
N LEU A 127 -2.65 -5.02 4.10
CA LEU A 127 -1.79 -5.36 2.97
C LEU A 127 -0.73 -4.25 2.80
N MET A 128 0.52 -4.58 3.07
CA MET A 128 1.66 -3.67 2.97
C MET A 128 2.49 -4.03 1.75
N ILE A 129 2.90 -3.03 0.98
CA ILE A 129 3.62 -3.26 -0.28
C ILE A 129 4.84 -2.36 -0.34
N ASP A 130 6.00 -2.97 -0.28
CA ASP A 130 7.30 -2.33 -0.42
C ASP A 130 8.01 -2.83 -1.71
N SER A 131 8.00 -2.12 -2.84
CA SER A 131 7.29 -0.88 -3.06
C SER A 131 6.46 -0.91 -4.36
N THR A 132 5.40 -0.15 -4.38
CA THR A 132 4.56 -0.02 -5.59
C THR A 132 5.28 0.65 -6.76
N SER A 133 6.34 1.41 -6.48
CA SER A 133 7.20 1.99 -7.52
C SER A 133 7.95 0.93 -8.32
N ARG A 134 8.39 -0.14 -7.65
CA ARG A 134 9.06 -1.26 -8.31
C ARG A 134 8.09 -2.08 -9.16
N TRP A 135 6.84 -2.14 -8.74
CA TRP A 135 5.79 -2.70 -9.58
C TRP A 135 5.53 -1.86 -10.84
N ALA A 136 5.44 -0.54 -10.70
CA ALA A 136 5.31 0.36 -11.86
C ALA A 136 6.50 0.22 -12.83
N GLU A 137 7.71 0.09 -12.30
CA GLU A 137 8.93 -0.20 -13.08
C GLU A 137 8.81 -1.53 -13.84
N ALA A 138 8.31 -2.58 -13.19
CA ALA A 138 8.08 -3.87 -13.84
C ALA A 138 7.06 -3.76 -14.98
N LEU A 139 5.96 -3.05 -14.79
CA LEU A 139 4.98 -2.80 -15.85
C LEU A 139 5.57 -2.05 -17.05
N ARG A 140 6.44 -1.07 -16.79
CA ARG A 140 7.17 -0.35 -17.83
C ARG A 140 8.11 -1.26 -18.62
N GLU A 141 8.85 -2.12 -17.91
CA GLU A 141 9.76 -3.07 -18.54
C GLU A 141 9.02 -4.10 -19.40
N ILE A 142 7.89 -4.62 -18.93
CA ILE A 142 7.04 -5.55 -19.70
C ILE A 142 6.50 -4.86 -20.94
N SER A 143 5.97 -3.65 -20.83
CA SER A 143 5.46 -2.86 -21.95
C SER A 143 6.54 -2.59 -23.00
N ALA A 144 7.75 -2.25 -22.56
CA ALA A 144 8.88 -2.04 -23.47
C ALA A 144 9.28 -3.31 -24.22
N ARG A 145 9.23 -4.49 -23.58
CA ARG A 145 9.50 -5.78 -24.21
C ARG A 145 8.40 -6.20 -25.20
N LEU A 146 7.17 -5.74 -24.98
CA LEU A 146 6.04 -5.98 -25.89
C LEU A 146 5.94 -4.94 -27.01
N GLU A 147 6.91 -4.02 -27.07
CA GLU A 147 6.95 -2.93 -28.07
C GLU A 147 5.66 -2.08 -28.08
N GLU A 148 5.00 -1.95 -26.93
CA GLU A 148 3.83 -1.11 -26.77
C GLU A 148 4.20 0.37 -26.90
N MET A 149 3.33 1.17 -27.51
CA MET A 149 3.58 2.61 -27.62
C MET A 149 3.63 3.24 -26.23
N PRO A 150 4.77 3.89 -25.87
CA PRO A 150 4.88 4.56 -24.59
C PRO A 150 3.94 5.78 -24.52
N GLY A 151 3.33 5.98 -23.39
CA GLY A 151 2.61 7.20 -23.07
C GLY A 151 3.52 8.31 -22.56
N GLU A 152 2.95 9.30 -21.90
CA GLU A 152 3.66 10.42 -21.32
C GLU A 152 4.72 9.95 -20.29
N GLY A 153 5.94 10.42 -20.41
CA GLY A 153 7.05 10.06 -19.51
C GLY A 153 7.64 8.66 -19.72
N GLY A 154 7.31 7.96 -20.81
CA GLY A 154 7.78 6.59 -21.09
C GLY A 154 7.04 5.50 -20.31
N ASP A 155 5.97 5.85 -19.63
CA ASP A 155 5.11 4.90 -18.92
C ASP A 155 4.07 4.26 -19.86
N PRO A 156 3.65 3.00 -19.59
CA PRO A 156 2.51 2.43 -20.30
C PRO A 156 1.25 3.28 -20.12
N THR A 157 0.47 3.45 -21.18
CA THR A 157 -0.78 4.25 -21.13
C THR A 157 -1.78 3.73 -20.09
N TYR A 158 -1.73 2.45 -19.80
CA TYR A 158 -2.61 1.78 -18.82
C TYR A 158 -2.08 1.78 -17.37
N LEU A 159 -0.88 2.31 -17.11
CA LEU A 159 -0.26 2.27 -15.78
C LEU A 159 -1.17 2.90 -14.71
N ALA A 160 -1.67 4.09 -14.99
CA ALA A 160 -2.54 4.81 -14.06
C ALA A 160 -3.83 4.04 -13.77
N SER A 161 -4.43 3.42 -14.79
CA SER A 161 -5.66 2.64 -14.63
C SER A 161 -5.42 1.33 -13.87
N ARG A 162 -4.28 0.67 -14.08
CA ARG A 162 -3.91 -0.54 -13.30
C ARG A 162 -3.67 -0.23 -11.83
N LEU A 163 -2.93 0.84 -11.55
CA LEU A 163 -2.72 1.30 -10.17
C LEU A 163 -4.04 1.66 -9.49
N SER A 164 -4.91 2.42 -10.16
CA SER A 164 -6.22 2.76 -9.62
C SER A 164 -7.05 1.52 -9.29
N ARG A 165 -7.19 0.59 -10.24
CA ARG A 165 -7.91 -0.68 -10.03
C ARG A 165 -7.34 -1.51 -8.90
N PHE A 166 -6.03 -1.49 -8.72
CA PHE A 166 -5.39 -2.19 -7.62
C PHE A 166 -5.77 -1.57 -6.27
N TYR A 167 -5.63 -0.26 -6.12
CA TYR A 167 -5.99 0.41 -4.87
C TYR A 167 -7.52 0.39 -4.60
N GLU A 168 -8.35 0.30 -5.62
CA GLU A 168 -9.79 0.12 -5.50
C GLU A 168 -10.19 -1.25 -4.90
N ARG A 169 -9.28 -2.23 -4.86
CA ARG A 169 -9.50 -3.52 -4.17
C ARG A 169 -9.51 -3.38 -2.65
N ALA A 170 -8.92 -2.31 -2.11
CA ALA A 170 -9.11 -1.98 -0.70
C ALA A 170 -10.60 -1.74 -0.41
N GLY A 171 -11.08 -2.25 0.69
CA GLY A 171 -12.47 -2.06 1.08
C GLY A 171 -12.88 -2.90 2.27
N ARG A 172 -13.93 -2.46 2.94
CA ARG A 172 -14.73 -3.27 3.85
C ARG A 172 -15.89 -3.87 3.08
N ALA A 173 -16.17 -5.11 3.37
CA ALA A 173 -17.27 -5.82 2.72
C ALA A 173 -17.99 -6.76 3.70
N VAL A 174 -19.27 -6.92 3.47
CA VAL A 174 -20.02 -8.03 4.08
C VAL A 174 -19.69 -9.29 3.30
N THR A 175 -19.17 -10.28 4.00
CA THR A 175 -18.77 -11.57 3.42
C THR A 175 -19.98 -12.43 3.11
N LEU A 176 -19.81 -13.45 2.28
CA LEU A 176 -20.87 -14.41 1.99
C LEU A 176 -21.32 -15.19 3.24
N GLY A 177 -20.46 -15.33 4.23
CA GLY A 177 -20.76 -15.94 5.53
C GLY A 177 -21.51 -15.01 6.50
N GLY A 178 -21.85 -13.78 6.10
CA GLY A 178 -22.59 -12.80 6.92
C GLY A 178 -21.72 -12.00 7.89
N GLY A 179 -20.41 -12.24 7.95
CA GLY A 179 -19.46 -11.44 8.71
C GLY A 179 -18.98 -10.21 7.95
N GLU A 180 -18.29 -9.31 8.64
CA GLU A 180 -17.60 -8.18 8.04
C GLU A 180 -16.10 -8.47 7.95
N GLY A 181 -15.48 -8.13 6.84
CA GLY A 181 -14.04 -8.20 6.64
C GLY A 181 -13.52 -6.97 5.91
N ALA A 182 -12.23 -6.69 6.06
CA ALA A 182 -11.61 -5.51 5.46
C ALA A 182 -10.23 -5.82 4.90
N VAL A 183 -9.88 -5.17 3.79
CA VAL A 183 -8.50 -5.06 3.30
C VAL A 183 -8.11 -3.61 3.26
N THR A 184 -7.12 -3.24 4.05
CA THR A 184 -6.50 -1.93 4.04
C THR A 184 -5.17 -2.02 3.30
N ILE A 185 -4.96 -1.21 2.27
CA ILE A 185 -3.74 -1.24 1.46
C ILE A 185 -2.82 -0.09 1.88
N VAL A 186 -1.59 -0.43 2.25
CA VAL A 186 -0.51 0.53 2.53
C VAL A 186 0.60 0.30 1.52
N GLY A 187 0.82 1.25 0.63
CA GLY A 187 1.86 1.15 -0.40
C GLY A 187 2.98 2.15 -0.19
N ALA A 188 4.22 1.66 -0.08
CA ALA A 188 5.39 2.51 -0.16
C ALA A 188 5.61 2.98 -1.59
N VAL A 189 5.92 4.27 -1.75
CA VAL A 189 6.16 4.88 -3.05
C VAL A 189 7.49 5.62 -3.03
N SER A 190 8.38 5.29 -3.96
CA SER A 190 9.62 6.00 -4.17
C SER A 190 9.48 6.95 -5.37
N PRO A 191 9.60 8.26 -5.20
CA PRO A 191 9.57 9.19 -6.32
C PRO A 191 10.79 8.98 -7.22
N PRO A 192 10.64 9.06 -8.54
CA PRO A 192 11.77 8.99 -9.47
C PRO A 192 12.75 10.15 -9.20
N GLY A 193 14.05 9.84 -9.14
CA GLY A 193 15.11 10.84 -8.98
C GLY A 193 15.39 11.29 -7.54
N GLY A 194 14.81 10.65 -6.51
CA GLY A 194 15.14 10.91 -5.10
C GLY A 194 14.78 12.30 -4.58
N GLY A 195 14.12 13.12 -5.39
CA GLY A 195 13.68 14.47 -5.02
C GLY A 195 12.46 14.47 -4.11
N PRO A 196 12.13 15.61 -3.47
CA PRO A 196 10.92 15.73 -2.69
C PRO A 196 9.69 15.38 -3.55
N PRO A 197 8.69 14.67 -2.99
CA PRO A 197 7.55 14.15 -3.76
C PRO A 197 6.64 15.23 -4.37
N TRP A 198 6.90 16.48 -4.12
CA TRP A 198 6.10 17.61 -4.56
C TRP A 198 6.92 18.59 -5.44
N PRO A 199 6.44 19.04 -6.59
CA PRO A 199 5.20 18.74 -7.32
C PRO A 199 5.35 17.67 -8.43
N ARG A 200 6.43 16.90 -8.47
CA ARG A 200 6.76 15.92 -9.51
C ARG A 200 6.35 14.48 -9.17
N THR A 201 5.41 14.32 -8.27
CA THR A 201 4.82 13.01 -8.01
C THR A 201 4.12 12.55 -9.29
N PRO A 202 4.44 11.35 -9.81
CA PRO A 202 3.79 10.87 -11.02
C PRO A 202 2.26 10.94 -10.87
N ALA A 203 1.58 11.33 -11.93
CA ALA A 203 0.14 11.46 -12.02
C ALA A 203 -0.70 10.33 -11.37
N PRO A 204 -0.21 9.07 -11.25
CA PRO A 204 -0.88 8.02 -10.52
C PRO A 204 -1.18 8.32 -9.05
N LEU A 205 -0.24 8.95 -8.34
CA LEU A 205 -0.45 9.27 -6.92
C LEU A 205 -1.38 10.45 -6.69
N ALA A 206 -1.39 11.41 -7.61
CA ALA A 206 -2.32 12.52 -7.56
C ALA A 206 -3.77 12.09 -7.86
N ARG A 207 -3.95 10.95 -8.55
CA ARG A 207 -5.26 10.38 -8.90
C ARG A 207 -5.73 9.28 -7.95
N THR A 208 -4.84 8.66 -7.20
CA THR A 208 -5.20 7.76 -6.10
C THR A 208 -5.53 8.59 -4.86
N ARG A 209 -6.43 9.52 -5.01
CA ARG A 209 -7.11 10.11 -3.87
C ARG A 209 -7.98 8.98 -3.30
N PRO A 210 -7.65 8.42 -2.12
CA PRO A 210 -8.52 7.42 -1.55
C PRO A 210 -9.89 8.08 -1.36
N PRO A 211 -10.98 7.40 -1.61
CA PRO A 211 -12.27 7.83 -1.12
C PRO A 211 -12.32 7.57 0.39
N SER A 212 -11.39 8.16 1.15
CA SER A 212 -11.48 8.14 2.60
C SER A 212 -12.43 9.25 2.98
N ALA A 213 -13.58 8.88 3.50
CA ALA A 213 -14.51 9.80 4.14
C ALA A 213 -13.84 10.63 5.27
N LEU A 214 -12.64 10.25 5.68
CA LEU A 214 -11.80 10.95 6.67
C LEU A 214 -10.84 11.98 6.05
N SER A 215 -10.71 12.05 4.72
CA SER A 215 -10.14 13.22 4.03
C SER A 215 -11.18 14.35 3.93
N ALA A 216 -12.03 14.47 4.93
CA ALA A 216 -12.96 15.55 5.03
C ALA A 216 -12.20 16.86 5.31
N ALA A 217 -12.45 17.82 4.44
CA ALA A 217 -12.21 19.22 4.62
C ALA A 217 -10.75 19.69 4.58
N ALA A 218 -10.18 19.71 3.37
CA ALA A 218 -9.52 20.96 3.04
C ALA A 218 -10.62 22.05 3.06
N PRO A 219 -10.45 23.14 3.80
CA PRO A 219 -11.38 24.25 3.71
C PRO A 219 -11.48 24.72 2.25
N PRO A 220 -12.67 25.17 1.79
CA PRO A 220 -12.80 25.69 0.44
C PRO A 220 -11.75 26.80 0.23
N PRO A 221 -11.18 26.93 -0.96
CA PRO A 221 -10.28 28.03 -1.27
C PRO A 221 -11.00 29.34 -0.94
N GLY A 222 -10.35 30.19 -0.16
CA GLY A 222 -10.85 31.51 0.16
C GLY A 222 -11.15 32.32 -1.12
N PRO A 223 -12.03 33.30 -1.07
CA PRO A 223 -12.35 34.09 -2.23
C PRO A 223 -11.09 34.74 -2.81
N PRO A 224 -11.01 34.90 -4.15
CA PRO A 224 -9.87 35.55 -4.78
C PRO A 224 -9.73 37.00 -4.25
N PRO A 225 -8.49 37.51 -4.15
CA PRO A 225 -8.27 38.89 -3.76
C PRO A 225 -8.96 39.84 -4.74
N PRO A 226 -9.45 40.99 -4.29
CA PRO A 226 -10.08 41.98 -5.14
C PRO A 226 -9.10 42.48 -6.22
N PRO A 227 -9.59 42.80 -7.43
CA PRO A 227 -8.75 43.34 -8.47
C PRO A 227 -8.15 44.67 -8.03
N ALA A 228 -6.87 44.86 -8.41
CA ALA A 228 -6.13 46.11 -8.14
C ALA A 228 -6.62 47.28 -8.97
#